data_33fc50cd599d643700fa6d994ad77429
#
_entry.id   33fc50cd599d643700fa6d994ad77429
#
_cell.length_a   1.000
_cell.length_b   1.000
_cell.length_c   1.000
_cell.angle_alpha   90.00
_cell.angle_beta   90.00
_cell.angle_gamma   90.00
#
_symmetry.space_group_name_H-M   'P 1'
#
loop_
_entity.id
_entity.type
_entity.pdbx_description
1 polymer ?
#
loop_
_entity_poly.entity_id
_entity_poly.type
_entity_poly.pdbx_seq_one_letter_code
_entity_poly.pdbx_strand_id
1 'polypeptide(L)' 'MTREELKEQIDELMRQYDEGEIDGATYAQQMMELTSSARNKIEED' A
#
# COMPACT_ATOMS: atom_id res chain seq x y z
N MET A 1 7.36 10.05 1.73
CA MET A 1 6.34 9.57 0.80
C MET A 1 5.16 10.51 0.81
N THR A 2 4.72 10.93 -0.35
CA THR A 2 3.59 11.84 -0.43
C THR A 2 2.29 11.07 -0.44
N ARG A 3 1.20 11.81 -0.26
CA ARG A 3 -0.11 11.19 -0.31
C ARG A 3 -0.39 10.59 -1.66
N GLU A 4 0.04 11.26 -2.70
CA GLU A 4 -0.18 10.76 -4.04
C GLU A 4 0.59 9.50 -4.30
N GLU A 5 1.80 9.42 -3.81
CA GLU A 5 2.57 8.20 -3.97
C GLU A 5 1.92 7.05 -3.24
N LEU A 6 1.46 7.32 -2.04
CA LEU A 6 0.80 6.28 -1.27
C LEU A 6 -0.44 5.80 -1.99
N LYS A 7 -1.21 6.74 -2.52
CA LYS A 7 -2.42 6.37 -3.22
C LYS A 7 -2.12 5.52 -4.44
N GLU A 8 -1.07 5.86 -5.16
CA GLU A 8 -0.71 5.08 -6.34
C GLU A 8 -0.32 3.68 -5.97
N GLN A 9 0.40 3.52 -4.88
CA GLN A 9 0.80 2.19 -4.46
C GLN A 9 -0.40 1.35 -4.04
N ILE A 10 -1.34 1.99 -3.37
CA ILE A 10 -2.55 1.28 -2.98
C ILE A 10 -3.33 0.88 -4.21
N ASP A 11 -3.45 1.77 -5.18
CA ASP A 11 -4.15 1.46 -6.41
C ASP A 11 -3.53 0.28 -7.11
N GLU A 12 -2.22 0.26 -7.16
CA GLU A 12 -1.53 -0.82 -7.82
C GLU A 12 -1.76 -2.15 -7.10
N LEU A 13 -1.73 -2.12 -5.79
CA LEU A 13 -1.99 -3.34 -5.03
C LEU A 13 -3.39 -3.86 -5.28
N MET A 14 -4.35 -2.96 -5.29
CA MET A 14 -5.72 -3.37 -5.53
C MET A 14 -5.87 -3.97 -6.91
N ARG A 15 -5.18 -3.41 -7.89
CA ARG A 15 -5.24 -3.92 -9.22
C ARG A 15 -4.61 -5.31 -9.29
N GLN A 16 -3.46 -5.48 -8.68
CA GLN A 16 -2.80 -6.78 -8.70
C GLN A 16 -3.67 -7.85 -8.05
N TYR A 17 -4.32 -7.48 -6.97
CA TYR A 17 -5.20 -8.42 -6.30
C TYR A 17 -6.39 -8.75 -7.18
N ASP A 18 -6.95 -7.74 -7.81
CA ASP A 18 -8.12 -7.92 -8.66
C ASP A 18 -7.78 -8.78 -9.86
N GLU A 19 -6.57 -8.66 -10.38
CA GLU A 19 -6.16 -9.43 -11.53
C GLU A 19 -5.65 -10.81 -11.16
N GLY A 20 -5.57 -11.10 -9.88
CA GLY A 20 -5.12 -12.40 -9.45
C GLY A 20 -3.62 -12.56 -9.41
N GLU A 21 -2.88 -11.46 -9.47
CA GLU A 21 -1.43 -11.54 -9.41
C GLU A 21 -0.92 -11.81 -8.02
N ILE A 22 -1.66 -11.39 -7.01
CA ILE A 22 -1.31 -11.67 -5.63
C ILE A 22 -2.57 -12.16 -4.93
N ASP A 23 -2.37 -12.91 -3.86
CA ASP A 23 -3.52 -13.41 -3.11
C ASP A 23 -3.87 -12.47 -1.99
N GLY A 24 -4.94 -12.79 -1.26
CA GLY A 24 -5.42 -11.93 -0.21
C GLY A 24 -4.42 -11.74 0.90
N ALA A 25 -3.67 -12.78 1.22
CA ALA A 25 -2.69 -12.69 2.29
C ALA A 25 -1.57 -11.74 1.90
N THR A 26 -1.10 -11.84 0.67
CA THR A 26 -0.05 -10.95 0.19
C THR A 26 -0.57 -9.52 0.13
N TYR A 27 -1.80 -9.35 -0.34
CA TYR A 27 -2.40 -8.04 -0.41
C TYR A 27 -2.45 -7.39 0.97
N ALA A 28 -2.93 -8.13 1.95
CA ALA A 28 -3.04 -7.60 3.30
C ALA A 28 -1.68 -7.25 3.87
N GLN A 29 -0.70 -8.10 3.63
CA GLN A 29 0.64 -7.86 4.13
C GLN A 29 1.23 -6.61 3.51
N GLN A 30 1.08 -6.44 2.21
CA GLN A 30 1.60 -5.27 1.54
C GLN A 30 0.90 -4.01 2.01
N MET A 31 -0.39 -4.09 2.23
CA MET A 31 -1.13 -2.93 2.72
C MET A 31 -0.65 -2.53 4.11
N MET A 32 -0.40 -3.50 4.95
CA MET A 32 0.08 -3.20 6.28
C MET A 32 1.45 -2.54 6.23
N GLU A 33 2.31 -3.01 5.34
CA GLU A 33 3.62 -2.41 5.21
C GLU A 33 3.53 -0.98 4.71
N LEU A 34 2.65 -0.73 3.76
CA LEU A 34 2.48 0.61 3.26
C LEU A 34 1.96 1.54 4.34
N THR A 35 0.98 1.09 5.07
CA THR A 35 0.40 1.90 6.13
C THR A 35 1.43 2.21 7.21
N SER A 36 2.18 1.21 7.58
CA SER A 36 3.19 1.39 8.61
C SER A 36 4.27 2.37 8.16
N SER A 37 4.70 2.22 6.92
CA SER A 37 5.73 3.09 6.38
C SER A 37 5.22 4.53 6.28
N ALA A 38 4.00 4.69 5.82
CA ALA A 38 3.43 6.02 5.70
C ALA A 38 3.30 6.68 7.06
N ARG A 39 2.91 5.90 8.04
CA ARG A 39 2.75 6.43 9.38
C ARG A 39 4.08 6.89 9.94
N ASN A 40 5.13 6.12 9.70
CA ASN A 40 6.44 6.48 10.22
C ASN A 40 6.99 7.72 9.53
N LYS A 41 6.66 7.93 8.28
CA LYS A 41 7.21 9.04 7.55
C LYS A 41 6.44 10.32 7.67
N ILE A 42 5.19 10.22 7.94
CA ILE A 42 4.36 11.40 7.96
C ILE A 42 4.55 12.21 9.17
N GLU A 43 5.08 11.69 10.11
CA GLU A 43 5.25 12.46 11.23
C GLU A 43 5.87 13.71 11.01
N GLU A 44 6.05 14.28 10.62
CA GLU A 44 6.32 15.39 10.64
C GLU A 44 5.91 16.33 10.62
N ASP A 45 5.76 16.60 10.85
CA ASP A 45 5.38 17.43 10.92
C ASP A 45 5.25 17.96 10.94
#